data_32f879575c197f25938b3e93cbab8e24
#
_entry.id   32f879575c197f25938b3e93cbab8e24
#
_cell.length_a   1.000
_cell.length_b   1.000
_cell.length_c   1.000
_cell.angle_alpha   90.00
_cell.angle_beta   90.00
_cell.angle_gamma   90.00
#
_symmetry.space_group_name_H-M   'P 1'
#
loop_
_entity.id
_entity.type
_entity.pdbx_description
1 polymer ?
#
loop_
_entity_poly.entity_id
_entity_poly.type
_entity_poly.pdbx_seq_one_letter_code
_entity_poly.pdbx_strand_id
1 'polypeptide(L)'
;MNKNDFMEKEYGISKEICVFIDECEKECEPYFKKAEEIASFNQMRVMKAFYDNRVSDAHFGETTGYGYDDLGRDTLDKVYAKVFGAEDALVRHSFISGTHTLSTMLFGVMRPGDTLLAVTGKPYDTLEEVIGIAGEKGNGSLMDFGVKYEQIDLLDDGTPDYEKIEERLNEGFIKACLIQRSKGYAVRPSYTAKEVGEIAMKIKAISPETIVMVDNCYGEFVCENEPTAYGADLIAGSLIKNPGGGLALTGGYIAGKADLVELCSYRLTSVGIGKECGASLGFNRSMYQGLFLAPHTVLQAVKAAILCSAIYKKLGFSVLPEPDGVRGDIIEAITFGKPEGVIQFCKGIQAGAPVDSFVSPEPWDMPGYSDQVIMAAGAFVQGASIEFSADGPIKPPYTAYMQGGLTYESARLGIAMSVKMLKESGLI
;
A
#
# COMPACT_ATOMS: atom_id res chain seq x y z
N MET A 1 29.21 -9.38 23.89
CA MET A 1 28.11 -8.38 24.07
C MET A 1 26.89 -8.96 23.37
N ASN A 2 25.80 -9.14 24.07
CA ASN A 2 24.54 -9.59 23.46
C ASN A 2 23.77 -8.42 22.81
N LYS A 3 22.68 -8.71 22.11
CA LYS A 3 21.84 -7.71 21.38
C LYS A 3 21.37 -6.57 22.32
N ASN A 4 20.88 -6.90 23.50
CA ASN A 4 20.32 -5.92 24.44
C ASN A 4 21.41 -5.03 25.05
N ASP A 5 22.58 -5.60 25.39
CA ASP A 5 23.73 -4.82 25.86
C ASP A 5 24.22 -3.82 24.78
N PHE A 6 24.14 -4.22 23.49
CA PHE A 6 24.48 -3.34 22.36
C PHE A 6 23.46 -2.19 22.22
N MET A 7 22.16 -2.52 22.28
CA MET A 7 21.11 -1.51 22.19
C MET A 7 21.17 -0.51 23.34
N GLU A 8 21.47 -0.97 24.57
CA GLU A 8 21.64 -0.06 25.71
C GLU A 8 22.85 0.85 25.52
N LYS A 9 23.99 0.29 25.15
CA LYS A 9 25.24 1.03 25.07
C LYS A 9 25.29 2.01 23.90
N GLU A 10 24.83 1.59 22.71
CA GLU A 10 25.03 2.35 21.47
C GLU A 10 23.79 3.23 21.12
N TYR A 11 22.58 2.81 21.52
CA TYR A 11 21.33 3.55 21.25
C TYR A 11 20.69 4.16 22.49
N GLY A 12 21.23 3.88 23.68
CA GLY A 12 20.67 4.37 24.94
C GLY A 12 19.28 3.81 25.26
N ILE A 13 18.94 2.64 24.71
CA ILE A 13 17.66 1.95 24.99
C ILE A 13 17.87 1.12 26.26
N SER A 14 17.14 1.45 27.34
CA SER A 14 17.32 0.78 28.62
C SER A 14 17.06 -0.74 28.53
N LYS A 15 17.75 -1.51 29.40
CA LYS A 15 17.53 -2.97 29.50
C LYS A 15 16.08 -3.33 29.76
N GLU A 16 15.38 -2.51 30.54
CA GLU A 16 13.95 -2.68 30.81
C GLU A 16 13.12 -2.66 29.53
N ILE A 17 13.37 -1.68 28.65
CA ILE A 17 12.70 -1.61 27.32
C ILE A 17 13.07 -2.82 26.47
N CYS A 18 14.35 -3.22 26.46
CA CYS A 18 14.78 -4.38 25.68
C CYS A 18 14.09 -5.66 26.12
N VAL A 19 14.01 -5.92 27.43
CA VAL A 19 13.33 -7.09 28.00
C VAL A 19 11.83 -7.07 27.70
N PHE A 20 11.19 -5.92 27.87
CA PHE A 20 9.78 -5.73 27.56
C PHE A 20 9.45 -6.06 26.09
N ILE A 21 10.31 -5.60 25.15
CA ILE A 21 10.14 -5.91 23.73
C ILE A 21 10.38 -7.38 23.44
N ASP A 22 11.41 -8.02 24.06
CA ASP A 22 11.66 -9.46 23.89
C ASP A 22 10.47 -10.32 24.39
N GLU A 23 9.79 -9.89 25.47
CA GLU A 23 8.56 -10.54 25.95
C GLU A 23 7.40 -10.38 24.96
N CYS A 24 7.17 -9.17 24.42
CA CYS A 24 6.16 -8.93 23.39
C CYS A 24 6.45 -9.77 22.13
N GLU A 25 7.71 -9.79 21.69
CA GLU A 25 8.15 -10.56 20.53
C GLU A 25 7.82 -12.05 20.66
N LYS A 26 8.11 -12.61 21.84
CA LYS A 26 7.80 -14.02 22.13
C LYS A 26 6.30 -14.33 22.08
N GLU A 27 5.46 -13.42 22.54
CA GLU A 27 4.00 -13.59 22.45
C GLU A 27 3.48 -13.49 21.01
N CYS A 28 4.21 -12.78 20.13
CA CYS A 28 3.87 -12.66 18.72
C CYS A 28 4.26 -13.88 17.87
N GLU A 29 5.07 -14.82 18.36
CA GLU A 29 5.55 -15.98 17.59
C GLU A 29 4.45 -16.75 16.83
N PRO A 30 3.25 -17.04 17.41
CA PRO A 30 2.18 -17.72 16.68
C PRO A 30 1.65 -16.91 15.48
N TYR A 31 1.63 -15.59 15.59
CA TYR A 31 1.15 -14.70 14.53
C TYR A 31 2.21 -14.52 13.45
N PHE A 32 3.49 -14.46 13.84
CA PHE A 32 4.62 -14.48 12.90
C PHE A 32 4.61 -15.73 12.04
N LYS A 33 4.35 -16.89 12.63
CA LYS A 33 4.29 -18.16 11.91
C LYS A 33 3.20 -18.17 10.83
N LYS A 34 2.01 -17.60 11.12
CA LYS A 34 0.96 -17.46 10.11
C LYS A 34 1.39 -16.57 8.94
N ALA A 35 2.03 -15.44 9.24
CA ALA A 35 2.56 -14.55 8.22
C ALA A 35 3.66 -15.23 7.37
N GLU A 36 4.52 -16.04 7.99
CA GLU A 36 5.56 -16.83 7.33
C GLU A 36 4.97 -17.88 6.36
N GLU A 37 3.86 -18.52 6.72
CA GLU A 37 3.15 -19.46 5.85
C GLU A 37 2.61 -18.76 4.60
N ILE A 38 1.97 -17.59 4.75
CA ILE A 38 1.48 -16.76 3.64
C ILE A 38 2.64 -16.32 2.74
N ALA A 39 3.72 -15.83 3.32
CA ALA A 39 4.88 -15.37 2.56
C ALA A 39 5.56 -16.53 1.80
N SER A 40 5.67 -17.70 2.42
CA SER A 40 6.19 -18.91 1.76
C SER A 40 5.33 -19.31 0.57
N PHE A 41 4.02 -19.29 0.70
CA PHE A 41 3.10 -19.56 -0.40
C PHE A 41 3.26 -18.54 -1.54
N ASN A 42 3.28 -17.26 -1.21
CA ASN A 42 3.47 -16.18 -2.18
C ASN A 42 4.84 -16.29 -2.89
N GLN A 43 5.90 -16.66 -2.17
CA GLN A 43 7.21 -16.89 -2.79
C GLN A 43 7.17 -17.98 -3.82
N MET A 44 6.48 -19.10 -3.55
CA MET A 44 6.30 -20.17 -4.53
C MET A 44 5.49 -19.72 -5.75
N ARG A 45 4.46 -18.87 -5.57
CA ARG A 45 3.69 -18.26 -6.68
C ARG A 45 4.58 -17.40 -7.56
N VAL A 46 5.39 -16.52 -6.96
CA VAL A 46 6.35 -15.69 -7.70
C VAL A 46 7.34 -16.57 -8.47
N MET A 47 7.95 -17.56 -7.83
CA MET A 47 8.86 -18.50 -8.48
C MET A 47 8.20 -19.24 -9.65
N LYS A 48 6.93 -19.67 -9.48
CA LYS A 48 6.18 -20.34 -10.55
C LYS A 48 5.92 -19.41 -11.73
N ALA A 49 5.61 -18.14 -11.48
CA ALA A 49 5.42 -17.15 -12.53
C ALA A 49 6.70 -16.89 -13.33
N PHE A 50 7.85 -16.81 -12.65
CA PHE A 50 9.17 -16.68 -13.29
C PHE A 50 9.47 -17.92 -14.17
N TYR A 51 9.24 -19.11 -13.63
CA TYR A 51 9.45 -20.37 -14.35
C TYR A 51 8.57 -20.47 -15.61
N ASP A 52 7.25 -20.21 -15.48
CA ASP A 52 6.30 -20.32 -16.56
C ASP A 52 6.58 -19.34 -17.70
N ASN A 53 7.05 -18.13 -17.35
CA ASN A 53 7.42 -17.11 -18.32
C ASN A 53 8.90 -17.19 -18.76
N ARG A 54 9.62 -18.26 -18.36
CA ARG A 54 11.02 -18.52 -18.74
C ARG A 54 11.94 -17.32 -18.51
N VAL A 55 11.78 -16.65 -17.38
CA VAL A 55 12.62 -15.49 -17.03
C VAL A 55 14.10 -15.91 -17.06
N SER A 56 14.89 -15.18 -17.83
CA SER A 56 16.34 -15.40 -18.01
C SER A 56 17.10 -14.08 -17.88
N ASP A 57 18.42 -14.14 -17.86
CA ASP A 57 19.28 -12.96 -17.77
C ASP A 57 19.03 -11.95 -18.92
N ALA A 58 18.61 -12.41 -20.09
CA ALA A 58 18.26 -11.55 -21.23
C ALA A 58 17.13 -10.54 -20.92
N HIS A 59 16.21 -10.87 -19.98
CA HIS A 59 15.11 -9.99 -19.57
C HIS A 59 15.57 -8.78 -18.74
N PHE A 60 16.81 -8.80 -18.25
CA PHE A 60 17.39 -7.71 -17.47
C PHE A 60 18.14 -6.68 -18.34
N GLY A 61 18.20 -6.91 -19.65
CA GLY A 61 18.71 -5.95 -20.61
C GLY A 61 17.86 -4.68 -20.65
N GLU A 62 18.40 -3.64 -21.23
CA GLU A 62 17.74 -2.34 -21.37
C GLU A 62 17.44 -2.02 -22.83
N THR A 63 16.41 -1.22 -23.02
CA THR A 63 16.08 -0.55 -24.27
C THR A 63 16.07 0.94 -24.09
N THR A 64 16.21 1.69 -25.19
CA THR A 64 16.17 3.15 -25.24
C THR A 64 15.19 3.63 -26.31
N GLY A 65 14.86 4.92 -26.34
CA GLY A 65 13.97 5.50 -27.32
C GLY A 65 12.57 4.92 -27.24
N TYR A 66 12.06 4.39 -28.34
CA TYR A 66 10.71 3.79 -28.39
C TYR A 66 10.60 2.47 -27.62
N GLY A 67 11.70 1.72 -27.48
CA GLY A 67 11.71 0.45 -26.76
C GLY A 67 10.75 -0.58 -27.35
N TYR A 68 10.65 -0.67 -28.68
CA TYR A 68 9.88 -1.75 -29.32
C TYR A 68 10.48 -3.11 -28.98
N ASP A 69 9.63 -4.12 -28.83
CA ASP A 69 10.02 -5.50 -28.53
C ASP A 69 10.94 -5.64 -27.30
N ASP A 70 10.72 -4.79 -26.27
CA ASP A 70 11.47 -4.92 -25.01
C ASP A 70 11.09 -6.21 -24.29
N LEU A 71 11.92 -7.23 -24.46
CA LEU A 71 11.70 -8.57 -23.92
C LEU A 71 11.44 -8.56 -22.42
N GLY A 72 12.21 -7.74 -21.68
CA GLY A 72 12.10 -7.66 -20.23
C GLY A 72 10.79 -7.02 -19.79
N ARG A 73 10.44 -5.86 -20.35
CA ARG A 73 9.18 -5.16 -20.10
C ARG A 73 7.97 -6.05 -20.39
N ASP A 74 7.91 -6.64 -21.58
CA ASP A 74 6.75 -7.42 -22.04
C ASP A 74 6.57 -8.72 -21.24
N THR A 75 7.68 -9.31 -20.81
CA THR A 75 7.64 -10.50 -19.95
C THR A 75 7.29 -10.12 -18.51
N LEU A 76 7.70 -8.95 -18.01
CA LEU A 76 7.35 -8.47 -16.68
C LEU A 76 5.83 -8.31 -16.51
N ASP A 77 5.14 -7.79 -17.53
CA ASP A 77 3.68 -7.72 -17.55
C ASP A 77 3.05 -9.10 -17.35
N LYS A 78 3.52 -10.13 -18.08
CA LYS A 78 3.04 -11.51 -17.97
C LYS A 78 3.32 -12.12 -16.59
N VAL A 79 4.50 -11.83 -16.03
CA VAL A 79 4.87 -12.30 -14.70
C VAL A 79 3.94 -11.70 -13.63
N TYR A 80 3.69 -10.38 -13.69
CA TYR A 80 2.77 -9.72 -12.76
C TYR A 80 1.32 -10.23 -12.93
N ALA A 81 0.83 -10.35 -14.14
CA ALA A 81 -0.49 -10.95 -14.41
C ALA A 81 -0.62 -12.33 -13.75
N LYS A 82 0.39 -13.18 -13.93
CA LYS A 82 0.41 -14.53 -13.35
C LYS A 82 0.45 -14.50 -11.82
N VAL A 83 1.31 -13.66 -11.23
CA VAL A 83 1.44 -13.52 -9.76
C VAL A 83 0.14 -13.00 -9.16
N PHE A 84 -0.51 -12.03 -9.78
CA PHE A 84 -1.74 -11.43 -9.24
C PHE A 84 -3.03 -12.13 -9.68
N GLY A 85 -2.94 -13.23 -10.46
CA GLY A 85 -4.12 -13.97 -10.91
C GLY A 85 -5.00 -13.14 -11.84
N ALA A 86 -4.39 -12.29 -12.66
CA ALA A 86 -5.02 -11.42 -13.64
C ALA A 86 -4.88 -11.96 -15.05
N GLU A 87 -5.72 -11.50 -15.98
CA GLU A 87 -5.61 -11.84 -17.40
C GLU A 87 -4.42 -11.14 -18.06
N ASP A 88 -4.18 -9.88 -17.67
CA ASP A 88 -3.07 -9.05 -18.17
C ASP A 88 -2.59 -8.07 -17.08
N ALA A 89 -1.43 -7.46 -17.31
CA ALA A 89 -0.91 -6.39 -16.47
C ALA A 89 -0.15 -5.36 -17.31
N LEU A 90 -0.03 -4.14 -16.76
CA LEU A 90 0.75 -3.02 -17.26
C LEU A 90 1.70 -2.58 -16.16
N VAL A 91 2.98 -2.96 -16.26
CA VAL A 91 4.01 -2.68 -15.25
C VAL A 91 5.06 -1.75 -15.85
N ARG A 92 5.15 -0.52 -15.35
CA ARG A 92 6.04 0.49 -15.96
C ARG A 92 6.76 1.31 -14.90
N HIS A 93 8.04 1.54 -15.12
CA HIS A 93 8.82 2.49 -14.33
C HIS A 93 8.36 3.94 -14.52
N SER A 94 7.71 4.24 -15.65
CA SER A 94 7.21 5.57 -16.01
C SER A 94 5.96 6.00 -15.22
N PHE A 95 5.35 5.13 -14.45
CA PHE A 95 4.43 5.56 -13.41
C PHE A 95 5.21 6.25 -12.29
N ILE A 96 5.10 7.56 -12.19
CA ILE A 96 5.93 8.36 -11.26
C ILE A 96 5.48 8.28 -9.80
N SER A 97 4.27 7.75 -9.55
CA SER A 97 3.70 7.58 -8.20
C SER A 97 2.52 6.61 -8.22
N GLY A 98 2.07 6.17 -7.03
CA GLY A 98 0.83 5.41 -6.89
C GLY A 98 -0.39 6.21 -7.37
N THR A 99 -0.45 7.51 -7.05
CA THR A 99 -1.51 8.40 -7.52
C THR A 99 -1.55 8.48 -9.06
N HIS A 100 -0.39 8.55 -9.73
CA HIS A 100 -0.33 8.52 -11.20
C HIS A 100 -0.84 7.18 -11.76
N THR A 101 -0.53 6.07 -11.10
CA THR A 101 -1.01 4.74 -11.51
C THR A 101 -2.54 4.65 -11.41
N LEU A 102 -3.10 5.07 -10.27
CA LEU A 102 -4.54 5.09 -10.03
C LEU A 102 -5.26 6.09 -10.95
N SER A 103 -4.69 7.28 -11.18
CA SER A 103 -5.18 8.25 -12.15
C SER A 103 -5.24 7.65 -13.56
N THR A 104 -4.18 6.94 -13.98
CA THR A 104 -4.14 6.26 -15.28
C THR A 104 -5.22 5.19 -15.38
N MET A 105 -5.46 4.40 -14.34
CA MET A 105 -6.54 3.41 -14.28
C MET A 105 -7.91 4.09 -14.42
N LEU A 106 -8.19 5.13 -13.65
CA LEU A 106 -9.46 5.84 -13.68
C LEU A 106 -9.72 6.49 -15.06
N PHE A 107 -8.79 7.30 -15.58
CA PHE A 107 -8.93 7.94 -16.88
C PHE A 107 -8.89 6.97 -18.07
N GLY A 108 -8.27 5.80 -17.90
CA GLY A 108 -8.28 4.73 -18.90
C GLY A 108 -9.67 4.17 -19.12
N VAL A 109 -10.44 4.01 -18.05
CA VAL A 109 -11.75 3.34 -18.06
C VAL A 109 -12.92 4.30 -18.16
N MET A 110 -12.88 5.42 -17.44
CA MET A 110 -14.01 6.36 -17.35
C MET A 110 -14.13 7.25 -18.60
N ARG A 111 -15.38 7.58 -18.97
CA ARG A 111 -15.71 8.45 -20.09
C ARG A 111 -16.68 9.55 -19.65
N PRO A 112 -16.78 10.68 -20.40
CA PRO A 112 -17.76 11.72 -20.11
C PRO A 112 -19.19 11.17 -20.00
N GLY A 113 -19.88 11.52 -18.93
CA GLY A 113 -21.22 11.02 -18.60
C GLY A 113 -21.27 9.79 -17.72
N ASP A 114 -20.16 9.05 -17.57
CA ASP A 114 -20.06 7.90 -16.66
C ASP A 114 -20.13 8.35 -15.19
N THR A 115 -20.57 7.43 -14.33
CA THR A 115 -20.54 7.60 -12.87
C THR A 115 -19.51 6.68 -12.24
N LEU A 116 -18.63 7.25 -11.42
CA LEU A 116 -17.72 6.56 -10.52
C LEU A 116 -18.32 6.56 -9.12
N LEU A 117 -18.54 5.37 -8.55
CA LEU A 117 -19.07 5.19 -7.19
C LEU A 117 -17.98 4.68 -6.25
N ALA A 118 -17.56 5.47 -5.27
CA ALA A 118 -16.70 5.00 -4.19
C ALA A 118 -17.57 4.26 -3.15
N VAL A 119 -17.31 2.96 -2.96
CA VAL A 119 -18.13 2.08 -2.10
C VAL A 119 -17.50 1.77 -0.73
N THR A 120 -16.33 2.31 -0.47
CA THR A 120 -15.60 2.15 0.81
C THR A 120 -15.29 3.49 1.46
N GLY A 121 -16.22 4.43 1.32
CA GLY A 121 -16.05 5.80 1.79
C GLY A 121 -15.18 6.63 0.86
N LYS A 122 -14.69 7.75 1.39
CA LYS A 122 -13.87 8.71 0.67
C LYS A 122 -12.55 8.08 0.19
N PRO A 123 -12.13 8.28 -1.07
CA PRO A 123 -10.84 7.83 -1.56
C PRO A 123 -9.67 8.49 -0.83
N TYR A 124 -8.47 7.93 -1.00
CA TYR A 124 -7.25 8.49 -0.43
C TYR A 124 -7.03 9.95 -0.88
N ASP A 125 -6.55 10.78 0.02
CA ASP A 125 -6.48 12.24 -0.14
C ASP A 125 -5.89 12.70 -1.48
N THR A 126 -4.82 12.07 -1.97
CA THR A 126 -4.21 12.44 -3.26
C THR A 126 -5.07 12.10 -4.49
N LEU A 127 -6.11 11.27 -4.35
CA LEU A 127 -7.07 10.99 -5.43
C LEU A 127 -8.22 12.00 -5.48
N GLU A 128 -8.44 12.76 -4.43
CA GLU A 128 -9.54 13.72 -4.38
C GLU A 128 -9.44 14.77 -5.50
N GLU A 129 -8.25 15.33 -5.72
CA GLU A 129 -8.02 16.27 -6.82
C GLU A 129 -8.06 15.59 -8.18
N VAL A 130 -7.58 14.34 -8.31
CA VAL A 130 -7.68 13.56 -9.55
C VAL A 130 -9.14 13.36 -9.95
N ILE A 131 -10.00 13.06 -8.97
CA ILE A 131 -11.45 12.90 -9.20
C ILE A 131 -12.11 14.27 -9.41
N GLY A 132 -11.72 15.30 -8.67
CA GLY A 132 -12.26 16.66 -8.73
C GLY A 132 -13.21 17.01 -7.58
N ILE A 133 -13.15 16.24 -6.47
CA ILE A 133 -13.91 16.52 -5.23
C ILE A 133 -13.15 17.46 -4.29
N ALA A 134 -11.87 17.72 -4.57
CA ALA A 134 -11.03 18.73 -3.93
C ALA A 134 -10.23 19.49 -5.00
N GLY A 135 -9.55 20.56 -4.59
CA GLY A 135 -8.73 21.39 -5.47
C GLY A 135 -9.52 22.39 -6.31
N GLU A 136 -8.85 23.00 -7.27
CA GLU A 136 -9.44 24.02 -8.16
C GLU A 136 -10.09 23.36 -9.39
N LYS A 137 -11.26 23.88 -9.79
CA LYS A 137 -11.95 23.46 -11.01
C LYS A 137 -11.18 23.90 -12.26
N GLY A 138 -11.21 23.05 -13.30
CA GLY A 138 -10.55 23.33 -14.57
C GLY A 138 -9.12 22.82 -14.66
N ASN A 139 -8.61 22.12 -13.64
CA ASN A 139 -7.28 21.53 -13.64
C ASN A 139 -7.19 20.19 -14.41
N GLY A 140 -8.29 19.71 -14.96
CA GLY A 140 -8.33 18.48 -15.75
C GLY A 140 -8.62 17.22 -14.91
N SER A 141 -9.41 17.37 -13.85
CA SER A 141 -9.94 16.26 -13.05
C SER A 141 -10.95 15.40 -13.85
N LEU A 142 -11.31 14.23 -13.34
CA LEU A 142 -12.38 13.42 -13.96
C LEU A 142 -13.68 14.19 -14.09
N MET A 143 -14.04 14.98 -13.06
CA MET A 143 -15.27 15.79 -13.09
C MET A 143 -15.20 16.91 -14.12
N ASP A 144 -14.03 17.50 -14.37
CA ASP A 144 -13.84 18.48 -15.44
C ASP A 144 -14.06 17.86 -16.83
N PHE A 145 -13.79 16.57 -16.99
CA PHE A 145 -14.11 15.81 -18.22
C PHE A 145 -15.52 15.22 -18.22
N GLY A 146 -16.39 15.62 -17.29
CA GLY A 146 -17.80 15.26 -17.27
C GLY A 146 -18.10 13.87 -16.67
N VAL A 147 -17.17 13.27 -15.96
CA VAL A 147 -17.41 12.09 -15.13
C VAL A 147 -18.13 12.53 -13.86
N LYS A 148 -19.14 11.79 -13.43
CA LYS A 148 -19.85 12.02 -12.16
C LYS A 148 -19.18 11.21 -11.07
N TYR A 149 -19.09 11.78 -9.86
CA TYR A 149 -18.61 11.08 -8.67
C TYR A 149 -19.73 10.98 -7.65
N GLU A 150 -19.82 9.80 -7.06
CA GLU A 150 -20.70 9.49 -5.94
C GLU A 150 -19.94 8.66 -4.88
N GLN A 151 -20.38 8.74 -3.62
CA GLN A 151 -19.73 8.07 -2.51
C GLN A 151 -20.78 7.47 -1.58
N ILE A 152 -20.49 6.27 -1.08
CA ILE A 152 -21.20 5.65 0.02
C ILE A 152 -20.23 5.52 1.18
N ASP A 153 -20.56 6.18 2.28
CA ASP A 153 -19.75 6.12 3.50
C ASP A 153 -19.87 4.76 4.15
N LEU A 154 -18.85 4.39 4.90
CA LEU A 154 -18.82 3.18 5.67
C LEU A 154 -19.75 3.28 6.88
N LEU A 155 -20.19 2.14 7.41
CA LEU A 155 -20.83 2.05 8.71
C LEU A 155 -19.82 2.38 9.83
N ASP A 156 -20.31 2.64 11.04
CA ASP A 156 -19.50 3.05 12.19
C ASP A 156 -18.39 2.04 12.56
N ASP A 157 -18.58 0.76 12.22
CA ASP A 157 -17.62 -0.31 12.44
C ASP A 157 -16.58 -0.45 11.31
N GLY A 158 -16.65 0.41 10.29
CA GLY A 158 -15.78 0.40 9.12
C GLY A 158 -16.17 -0.62 8.05
N THR A 159 -17.32 -1.26 8.14
CA THR A 159 -17.85 -2.15 7.09
C THR A 159 -18.54 -1.36 5.99
N PRO A 160 -18.53 -1.84 4.72
CA PRO A 160 -19.31 -1.24 3.64
C PRO A 160 -20.82 -1.28 3.92
N ASP A 161 -21.50 -0.18 3.64
CA ASP A 161 -22.97 -0.11 3.71
C ASP A 161 -23.58 -0.82 2.49
N TYR A 162 -23.73 -2.13 2.60
CA TYR A 162 -24.22 -2.97 1.50
C TYR A 162 -25.67 -2.63 1.10
N GLU A 163 -26.49 -2.14 2.02
CA GLU A 163 -27.88 -1.76 1.71
C GLU A 163 -27.88 -0.55 0.79
N LYS A 164 -27.12 0.51 1.11
CA LYS A 164 -27.02 1.68 0.24
C LYS A 164 -26.31 1.38 -1.09
N ILE A 165 -25.32 0.47 -1.11
CA ILE A 165 -24.70 0.03 -2.35
C ILE A 165 -25.73 -0.63 -3.25
N GLU A 166 -26.54 -1.54 -2.71
CA GLU A 166 -27.61 -2.23 -3.44
C GLU A 166 -28.68 -1.24 -3.95
N GLU A 167 -29.17 -0.35 -3.09
CA GLU A 167 -30.14 0.69 -3.46
C GLU A 167 -29.59 1.51 -4.62
N ARG A 168 -28.38 2.03 -4.51
CA ARG A 168 -27.80 2.89 -5.53
C ARG A 168 -27.57 2.17 -6.87
N LEU A 169 -27.12 0.92 -6.87
CA LEU A 169 -26.92 0.12 -8.08
C LEU A 169 -28.25 -0.20 -8.79
N ASN A 170 -29.36 -0.32 -8.05
CA ASN A 170 -30.69 -0.54 -8.60
C ASN A 170 -31.34 0.74 -9.17
N GLU A 171 -30.91 1.94 -8.77
CA GLU A 171 -31.43 3.21 -9.29
C GLU A 171 -30.98 3.53 -10.73
N GLY A 172 -29.86 2.96 -11.16
CA GLY A 172 -29.34 3.18 -12.51
C GLY A 172 -27.91 2.73 -12.68
N PHE A 173 -27.46 2.70 -13.93
CA PHE A 173 -26.16 2.17 -14.27
C PHE A 173 -25.00 2.98 -13.69
N ILE A 174 -24.12 2.29 -13.00
CA ILE A 174 -22.82 2.76 -12.51
C ILE A 174 -21.73 2.17 -13.39
N LYS A 175 -20.89 3.01 -13.99
CA LYS A 175 -19.81 2.53 -14.85
C LYS A 175 -18.75 1.77 -14.07
N ALA A 176 -18.33 2.34 -12.94
CA ALA A 176 -17.31 1.70 -12.10
C ALA A 176 -17.53 1.96 -10.61
N CYS A 177 -17.24 0.95 -9.79
CA CYS A 177 -17.11 1.06 -8.35
C CYS A 177 -15.63 1.09 -7.97
N LEU A 178 -15.25 2.05 -7.11
CA LEU A 178 -13.89 2.17 -6.57
C LEU A 178 -13.87 1.64 -5.14
N ILE A 179 -12.94 0.74 -4.86
CA ILE A 179 -12.65 0.17 -3.55
C ILE A 179 -11.26 0.61 -3.13
N GLN A 180 -11.13 1.26 -1.98
CA GLN A 180 -9.86 1.49 -1.32
C GLN A 180 -9.60 0.37 -0.31
N ARG A 181 -8.61 -0.49 -0.57
CA ARG A 181 -8.29 -1.66 0.26
C ARG A 181 -7.69 -1.25 1.59
N SER A 182 -6.65 -0.43 1.58
CA SER A 182 -5.98 0.05 2.79
C SER A 182 -6.74 1.18 3.47
N LYS A 183 -6.54 1.32 4.79
CA LYS A 183 -7.24 2.30 5.62
C LYS A 183 -6.89 3.76 5.34
N GLY A 184 -5.73 4.06 4.73
CA GLY A 184 -5.24 5.43 4.67
C GLY A 184 -5.10 6.03 6.07
N TYR A 185 -5.59 7.26 6.29
CA TYR A 185 -5.66 7.89 7.60
C TYR A 185 -7.01 7.67 8.33
N ALA A 186 -7.84 6.76 7.85
CA ALA A 186 -9.07 6.40 8.54
C ALA A 186 -8.81 5.38 9.65
N VAL A 187 -9.50 5.54 10.77
CA VAL A 187 -9.47 4.55 11.87
C VAL A 187 -10.50 3.46 11.56
N ARG A 188 -10.16 2.60 10.63
CA ARG A 188 -10.97 1.45 10.20
C ARG A 188 -10.09 0.24 9.90
N PRO A 189 -10.62 -0.98 9.87
CA PRO A 189 -9.89 -2.13 9.34
C PRO A 189 -9.51 -1.94 7.86
N SER A 190 -8.38 -2.49 7.44
CA SER A 190 -8.04 -2.63 6.02
C SER A 190 -8.60 -3.96 5.52
N TYR A 191 -9.15 -3.96 4.31
CA TYR A 191 -9.81 -5.16 3.76
C TYR A 191 -8.78 -6.18 3.28
N THR A 192 -9.00 -7.44 3.62
CA THR A 192 -8.31 -8.57 2.98
C THR A 192 -8.73 -8.68 1.51
N ALA A 193 -7.94 -9.37 0.72
CA ALA A 193 -8.30 -9.62 -0.69
C ALA A 193 -9.66 -10.35 -0.83
N LYS A 194 -9.99 -11.21 0.15
CA LYS A 194 -11.27 -11.93 0.18
C LYS A 194 -12.45 -10.99 0.49
N GLU A 195 -12.31 -10.09 1.46
CA GLU A 195 -13.35 -9.10 1.77
C GLU A 195 -13.58 -8.14 0.60
N VAL A 196 -12.51 -7.71 -0.11
CA VAL A 196 -12.65 -6.97 -1.37
C VAL A 196 -13.43 -7.79 -2.40
N GLY A 197 -13.16 -9.10 -2.48
CA GLY A 197 -13.90 -10.02 -3.35
C GLY A 197 -15.37 -10.15 -2.96
N GLU A 198 -15.71 -10.16 -1.68
CA GLU A 198 -17.09 -10.17 -1.21
C GLU A 198 -17.85 -8.91 -1.63
N ILE A 199 -17.22 -7.75 -1.55
CA ILE A 199 -17.77 -6.48 -2.07
C ILE A 199 -17.98 -6.60 -3.59
N ALA A 200 -16.95 -7.06 -4.33
CA ALA A 200 -17.00 -7.22 -5.77
C ALA A 200 -18.13 -8.17 -6.22
N MET A 201 -18.26 -9.32 -5.57
CA MET A 201 -19.31 -10.29 -5.87
C MET A 201 -20.72 -9.72 -5.65
N LYS A 202 -20.94 -8.95 -4.59
CA LYS A 202 -22.24 -8.30 -4.34
C LYS A 202 -22.56 -7.27 -5.42
N ILE A 203 -21.58 -6.43 -5.81
CA ILE A 203 -21.75 -5.47 -6.91
C ILE A 203 -22.11 -6.20 -8.20
N LYS A 204 -21.36 -7.25 -8.55
CA LYS A 204 -21.56 -8.02 -9.79
C LYS A 204 -22.89 -8.79 -9.81
N ALA A 205 -23.40 -9.21 -8.67
CA ALA A 205 -24.72 -9.85 -8.57
C ALA A 205 -25.87 -8.91 -8.94
N ILE A 206 -25.71 -7.60 -8.67
CA ILE A 206 -26.73 -6.58 -8.96
C ILE A 206 -26.50 -5.98 -10.34
N SER A 207 -25.27 -5.60 -10.64
CA SER A 207 -24.87 -4.94 -11.90
C SER A 207 -23.62 -5.62 -12.50
N PRO A 208 -23.81 -6.70 -13.28
CA PRO A 208 -22.68 -7.47 -13.86
C PRO A 208 -21.70 -6.65 -14.70
N GLU A 209 -22.22 -5.61 -15.36
CA GLU A 209 -21.42 -4.73 -16.25
C GLU A 209 -20.64 -3.64 -15.50
N THR A 210 -20.94 -3.38 -14.23
CA THR A 210 -20.20 -2.40 -13.41
C THR A 210 -18.79 -2.90 -13.17
N ILE A 211 -17.80 -2.09 -13.52
CA ILE A 211 -16.38 -2.42 -13.34
C ILE A 211 -15.97 -2.20 -11.89
N VAL A 212 -15.34 -3.20 -11.28
CA VAL A 212 -14.80 -3.09 -9.91
C VAL A 212 -13.31 -2.79 -9.99
N MET A 213 -12.94 -1.57 -9.59
CA MET A 213 -11.56 -1.08 -9.54
C MET A 213 -11.09 -0.97 -8.10
N VAL A 214 -9.87 -1.40 -7.83
CA VAL A 214 -9.29 -1.45 -6.48
C VAL A 214 -7.98 -0.67 -6.40
N ASP A 215 -7.91 0.28 -5.49
CA ASP A 215 -6.63 0.75 -4.97
C ASP A 215 -6.07 -0.33 -4.05
N ASN A 216 -5.07 -1.07 -4.55
CA ASN A 216 -4.48 -2.22 -3.88
C ASN A 216 -3.21 -1.88 -3.09
N CYS A 217 -2.82 -0.61 -3.04
CA CYS A 217 -1.62 -0.16 -2.32
C CYS A 217 -1.60 -0.69 -0.89
N TYR A 218 -0.44 -1.17 -0.45
CA TYR A 218 -0.15 -1.76 0.86
C TYR A 218 -0.73 -3.17 1.11
N GLY A 219 -1.62 -3.66 0.24
CA GLY A 219 -2.26 -4.96 0.42
C GLY A 219 -1.53 -6.12 -0.27
N GLU A 220 -0.67 -5.83 -1.24
CA GLU A 220 0.00 -6.84 -2.05
C GLU A 220 0.83 -7.80 -1.19
N PHE A 221 0.68 -9.09 -1.41
CA PHE A 221 1.36 -10.19 -0.71
C PHE A 221 1.03 -10.33 0.79
N VAL A 222 0.12 -9.52 1.35
CA VAL A 222 -0.35 -9.67 2.74
C VAL A 222 -1.29 -10.87 2.87
N CYS A 223 -1.99 -11.23 1.79
CA CYS A 223 -2.84 -12.42 1.68
C CYS A 223 -2.24 -13.42 0.68
N GLU A 224 -2.79 -14.64 0.65
CA GLU A 224 -2.39 -15.68 -0.32
C GLU A 224 -2.76 -15.32 -1.76
N ASN A 225 -3.83 -14.56 -1.97
CA ASN A 225 -4.30 -14.12 -3.28
C ASN A 225 -4.57 -12.63 -3.29
N GLU A 226 -4.63 -12.04 -4.49
CA GLU A 226 -5.01 -10.66 -4.70
C GLU A 226 -6.51 -10.53 -5.05
N PRO A 227 -7.10 -9.32 -4.96
CA PRO A 227 -8.53 -9.11 -5.21
C PRO A 227 -9.03 -9.59 -6.58
N THR A 228 -8.16 -9.63 -7.60
CA THR A 228 -8.46 -10.16 -8.93
C THR A 228 -8.89 -11.62 -8.90
N ALA A 229 -8.33 -12.44 -8.00
CA ALA A 229 -8.73 -13.84 -7.82
C ALA A 229 -10.14 -13.98 -7.24
N TYR A 230 -10.72 -12.91 -6.74
CA TYR A 230 -12.04 -12.88 -6.09
C TYR A 230 -13.05 -11.97 -6.80
N GLY A 231 -12.77 -11.57 -8.05
CA GLY A 231 -13.74 -10.88 -8.90
C GLY A 231 -13.56 -9.37 -9.05
N ALA A 232 -12.47 -8.78 -8.55
CA ALA A 232 -12.10 -7.43 -8.93
C ALA A 232 -11.67 -7.40 -10.41
N ASP A 233 -12.15 -6.42 -11.17
CA ASP A 233 -11.84 -6.31 -12.61
C ASP A 233 -10.47 -5.67 -12.85
N LEU A 234 -10.09 -4.68 -12.02
CA LEU A 234 -8.77 -4.04 -12.05
C LEU A 234 -8.25 -3.79 -10.64
N ILE A 235 -6.97 -4.00 -10.45
CA ILE A 235 -6.21 -3.56 -9.27
C ILE A 235 -5.04 -2.69 -9.73
N ALA A 236 -4.68 -1.70 -8.93
CA ALA A 236 -3.53 -0.85 -9.22
C ALA A 236 -2.75 -0.50 -7.95
N GLY A 237 -1.45 -0.26 -8.11
CA GLY A 237 -0.59 0.11 -7.01
C GLY A 237 0.79 0.61 -7.44
N SER A 238 1.63 0.91 -6.46
CA SER A 238 2.96 1.50 -6.64
C SER A 238 4.06 0.45 -6.45
N LEU A 239 5.08 0.48 -7.31
CA LEU A 239 6.24 -0.40 -7.17
C LEU A 239 7.21 0.04 -6.06
N ILE A 240 7.19 1.29 -5.61
CA ILE A 240 7.98 1.71 -4.44
C ILE A 240 7.34 1.28 -3.11
N LYS A 241 6.23 0.53 -3.17
CA LYS A 241 5.56 -0.11 -2.03
C LYS A 241 5.81 -1.62 -2.04
N ASN A 242 4.83 -2.39 -1.57
CA ASN A 242 4.94 -3.84 -1.40
C ASN A 242 5.53 -4.59 -2.60
N PRO A 243 5.01 -4.45 -3.84
CA PRO A 243 5.41 -5.33 -4.94
C PRO A 243 6.82 -5.06 -5.49
N GLY A 244 7.41 -3.93 -5.16
CA GLY A 244 8.79 -3.64 -5.53
C GLY A 244 9.83 -4.12 -4.53
N GLY A 245 9.43 -4.70 -3.38
CA GLY A 245 10.31 -5.36 -2.43
C GLY A 245 11.46 -4.51 -1.89
N GLY A 246 11.33 -3.16 -1.92
CA GLY A 246 12.37 -2.22 -1.54
C GLY A 246 13.48 -2.02 -2.59
N LEU A 247 13.37 -2.62 -3.78
CA LEU A 247 14.38 -2.50 -4.84
C LEU A 247 13.90 -1.72 -6.06
N ALA A 248 12.60 -1.64 -6.31
CA ALA A 248 12.08 -0.82 -7.39
C ALA A 248 12.21 0.66 -7.04
N LEU A 249 12.96 1.40 -7.85
CA LEU A 249 13.27 2.82 -7.60
C LEU A 249 12.11 3.76 -7.94
N THR A 250 11.17 3.30 -8.76
CA THR A 250 10.00 4.03 -9.26
C THR A 250 9.02 3.05 -9.88
N GLY A 251 7.86 3.52 -10.29
CA GLY A 251 6.96 2.72 -11.09
C GLY A 251 5.65 2.37 -10.40
N GLY A 252 4.80 1.73 -11.17
CA GLY A 252 3.51 1.23 -10.75
C GLY A 252 3.05 0.05 -11.60
N TYR A 253 1.93 -0.52 -11.20
CA TYR A 253 1.29 -1.59 -11.94
C TYR A 253 -0.22 -1.40 -11.97
N ILE A 254 -0.83 -1.83 -13.08
CA ILE A 254 -2.28 -2.05 -13.23
C ILE A 254 -2.43 -3.49 -13.69
N ALA A 255 -3.28 -4.29 -13.05
CA ALA A 255 -3.51 -5.69 -13.41
C ALA A 255 -5.00 -6.03 -13.32
N GLY A 256 -5.49 -6.91 -14.20
CA GLY A 256 -6.89 -7.32 -14.23
C GLY A 256 -7.32 -7.85 -15.57
N LYS A 257 -8.53 -7.51 -16.03
CA LYS A 257 -9.07 -7.88 -17.32
C LYS A 257 -8.26 -7.27 -18.46
N ALA A 258 -7.96 -8.07 -19.49
CA ALA A 258 -7.05 -7.70 -20.57
C ALA A 258 -7.53 -6.46 -21.36
N ASP A 259 -8.82 -6.37 -21.65
CA ASP A 259 -9.41 -5.25 -22.36
C ASP A 259 -9.32 -3.93 -21.57
N LEU A 260 -9.48 -4.00 -20.26
CA LEU A 260 -9.36 -2.84 -19.36
C LEU A 260 -7.90 -2.42 -19.17
N VAL A 261 -6.99 -3.36 -19.07
CA VAL A 261 -5.53 -3.09 -19.02
C VAL A 261 -5.05 -2.44 -20.30
N GLU A 262 -5.57 -2.87 -21.46
CA GLU A 262 -5.29 -2.23 -22.75
C GLU A 262 -5.74 -0.77 -22.76
N LEU A 263 -6.96 -0.45 -22.31
CA LEU A 263 -7.44 0.93 -22.17
C LEU A 263 -6.55 1.79 -21.27
N CYS A 264 -6.07 1.24 -20.18
CA CYS A 264 -5.11 1.91 -19.28
C CYS A 264 -3.77 2.15 -19.98
N SER A 265 -3.31 1.22 -20.82
CA SER A 265 -2.07 1.40 -21.59
C SER A 265 -2.15 2.54 -22.61
N TYR A 266 -3.31 2.72 -23.25
CA TYR A 266 -3.58 3.86 -24.13
C TYR A 266 -3.58 5.19 -23.35
N ARG A 267 -4.01 5.17 -22.11
CA ARG A 267 -3.97 6.38 -21.26
C ARG A 267 -2.55 6.72 -20.82
N LEU A 268 -1.73 5.72 -20.51
CA LEU A 268 -0.35 5.93 -20.10
C LEU A 268 0.53 6.44 -21.24
N THR A 269 0.33 5.92 -22.44
CA THR A 269 1.11 6.27 -23.65
C THR A 269 0.27 7.12 -24.60
N SER A 270 -0.33 6.48 -25.61
CA SER A 270 -1.33 7.10 -26.48
C SER A 270 -2.19 6.04 -27.15
N VAL A 271 -3.39 6.45 -27.57
CA VAL A 271 -4.29 5.58 -28.32
C VAL A 271 -3.60 5.07 -29.59
N GLY A 272 -3.67 3.75 -29.81
CA GLY A 272 -3.03 3.07 -30.94
C GLY A 272 -1.57 2.67 -30.72
N ILE A 273 -0.93 3.12 -29.62
CA ILE A 273 0.43 2.68 -29.21
C ILE A 273 0.34 1.69 -28.04
N GLY A 274 -0.27 2.12 -26.94
CA GLY A 274 -0.48 1.27 -25.78
C GLY A 274 0.80 0.66 -25.24
N LYS A 275 0.85 -0.67 -25.14
CA LYS A 275 1.96 -1.44 -24.57
C LYS A 275 3.16 -1.61 -25.51
N GLU A 276 3.01 -1.29 -26.82
CA GLU A 276 4.05 -1.50 -27.81
C GLU A 276 5.32 -0.67 -27.61
N CYS A 277 5.20 0.49 -26.97
CA CYS A 277 6.29 1.40 -26.69
C CYS A 277 6.55 1.58 -25.20
N GLY A 278 7.74 2.08 -24.89
CA GLY A 278 8.19 2.43 -23.55
C GLY A 278 9.52 1.75 -23.23
N ALA A 279 10.61 2.47 -23.40
CA ALA A 279 11.95 1.96 -23.12
C ALA A 279 12.10 1.61 -21.63
N SER A 280 12.78 0.52 -21.31
CA SER A 280 13.00 0.08 -19.93
C SER A 280 14.11 0.83 -19.20
N LEU A 281 15.04 1.47 -19.91
CA LEU A 281 16.10 2.34 -19.36
C LEU A 281 16.88 1.72 -18.18
N GLY A 282 17.06 0.39 -18.18
CA GLY A 282 17.79 -0.33 -17.14
C GLY A 282 16.98 -0.65 -15.88
N PHE A 283 15.69 -0.28 -15.80
CA PHE A 283 14.86 -0.54 -14.62
C PHE A 283 14.39 -2.00 -14.49
N ASN A 284 14.42 -2.80 -15.57
CA ASN A 284 13.93 -4.18 -15.56
C ASN A 284 14.50 -5.00 -14.41
N ARG A 285 15.84 -4.98 -14.21
CA ARG A 285 16.49 -5.78 -13.16
C ARG A 285 15.94 -5.49 -11.77
N SER A 286 15.82 -4.25 -11.40
CA SER A 286 15.31 -3.86 -10.07
C SER A 286 13.83 -4.20 -9.89
N MET A 287 13.01 -4.10 -10.93
CA MET A 287 11.59 -4.47 -10.89
C MET A 287 11.41 -6.00 -10.76
N TYR A 288 12.16 -6.81 -11.51
CA TYR A 288 12.13 -8.28 -11.40
C TYR A 288 12.64 -8.74 -10.03
N GLN A 289 13.79 -8.24 -9.60
CA GLN A 289 14.39 -8.62 -8.33
C GLN A 289 13.54 -8.12 -7.15
N GLY A 290 12.93 -6.95 -7.28
CA GLY A 290 11.99 -6.41 -6.32
C GLY A 290 10.76 -7.30 -6.15
N LEU A 291 10.12 -7.72 -7.25
CA LEU A 291 9.01 -8.67 -7.21
C LEU A 291 9.41 -10.01 -6.58
N PHE A 292 10.62 -10.51 -6.92
CA PHE A 292 11.14 -11.74 -6.32
C PHE A 292 11.28 -11.64 -4.80
N LEU A 293 11.74 -10.49 -4.28
CA LEU A 293 11.90 -10.25 -2.85
C LEU A 293 10.61 -9.80 -2.15
N ALA A 294 9.61 -9.35 -2.88
CA ALA A 294 8.41 -8.76 -2.31
C ALA A 294 7.71 -9.62 -1.24
N PRO A 295 7.50 -10.94 -1.41
CA PRO A 295 6.90 -11.77 -0.37
C PRO A 295 7.71 -11.78 0.92
N HIS A 296 9.06 -11.81 0.83
CA HIS A 296 9.95 -11.76 1.98
C HIS A 296 9.89 -10.39 2.67
N THR A 297 9.98 -9.29 1.91
CA THR A 297 9.98 -7.94 2.46
C THR A 297 8.65 -7.60 3.12
N VAL A 298 7.53 -7.99 2.48
CA VAL A 298 6.18 -7.81 3.07
C VAL A 298 6.03 -8.60 4.35
N LEU A 299 6.57 -9.81 4.45
CA LEU A 299 6.62 -10.57 5.70
C LEU A 299 7.31 -9.78 6.82
N GLN A 300 8.46 -9.14 6.55
CA GLN A 300 9.17 -8.38 7.56
C GLN A 300 8.32 -7.18 8.03
N ALA A 301 7.65 -6.49 7.10
CA ALA A 301 6.75 -5.39 7.41
C ALA A 301 5.53 -5.85 8.24
N VAL A 302 4.92 -6.97 7.91
CA VAL A 302 3.80 -7.56 8.67
C VAL A 302 4.25 -7.96 10.08
N LYS A 303 5.42 -8.58 10.22
CA LYS A 303 5.99 -8.93 11.55
C LYS A 303 6.26 -7.67 12.37
N ALA A 304 6.78 -6.60 11.76
CA ALA A 304 6.99 -5.32 12.41
C ALA A 304 5.67 -4.70 12.90
N ALA A 305 4.63 -4.72 12.07
CA ALA A 305 3.30 -4.23 12.43
C ALA A 305 2.68 -5.03 13.59
N ILE A 306 2.80 -6.36 13.59
CA ILE A 306 2.32 -7.23 14.68
C ILE A 306 3.06 -6.91 15.99
N LEU A 307 4.39 -6.79 15.95
CA LEU A 307 5.19 -6.44 17.13
C LEU A 307 4.83 -5.06 17.68
N CYS A 308 4.68 -4.07 16.80
CA CYS A 308 4.28 -2.72 17.16
C CYS A 308 2.92 -2.72 17.86
N SER A 309 1.94 -3.41 17.30
CA SER A 309 0.62 -3.61 17.89
C SER A 309 0.71 -4.21 19.31
N ALA A 310 1.48 -5.28 19.49
CA ALA A 310 1.63 -5.94 20.80
C ALA A 310 2.26 -5.03 21.85
N ILE A 311 3.31 -4.28 21.48
CA ILE A 311 4.01 -3.35 22.35
C ILE A 311 3.06 -2.23 22.79
N TYR A 312 2.42 -1.54 21.84
CA TYR A 312 1.60 -0.37 22.14
C TYR A 312 0.28 -0.73 22.84
N LYS A 313 -0.30 -1.90 22.55
CA LYS A 313 -1.42 -2.46 23.31
C LYS A 313 -1.05 -2.68 24.78
N LYS A 314 0.11 -3.28 25.06
CA LYS A 314 0.59 -3.48 26.43
C LYS A 314 0.92 -2.18 27.16
N LEU A 315 1.32 -1.13 26.44
CA LEU A 315 1.51 0.21 26.97
C LEU A 315 0.18 0.96 27.22
N GLY A 316 -0.98 0.36 26.88
CA GLY A 316 -2.31 0.88 27.17
C GLY A 316 -2.90 1.76 26.06
N PHE A 317 -2.32 1.78 24.88
CA PHE A 317 -2.86 2.49 23.72
C PHE A 317 -3.85 1.63 22.91
N SER A 318 -4.77 2.28 22.24
CA SER A 318 -5.63 1.63 21.25
C SER A 318 -4.85 1.38 19.97
N VAL A 319 -4.93 0.16 19.45
CA VAL A 319 -4.21 -0.30 18.25
C VAL A 319 -5.16 -0.94 17.25
N LEU A 320 -4.84 -0.82 15.95
CA LEU A 320 -5.66 -1.40 14.89
C LEU A 320 -4.81 -1.79 13.66
N PRO A 321 -4.75 -3.09 13.30
CA PRO A 321 -5.37 -4.25 13.97
C PRO A 321 -4.74 -4.62 15.31
N GLU A 322 -5.46 -5.40 16.10
CA GLU A 322 -4.91 -6.08 17.27
C GLU A 322 -3.78 -7.06 16.87
N PRO A 323 -2.87 -7.46 17.79
CA PRO A 323 -1.75 -8.33 17.43
C PRO A 323 -2.14 -9.65 16.75
N ASP A 324 -3.29 -10.22 17.15
CA ASP A 324 -3.90 -11.43 16.58
C ASP A 324 -4.92 -11.15 15.48
N GLY A 325 -5.17 -9.87 15.17
CA GLY A 325 -6.15 -9.42 14.19
C GLY A 325 -5.77 -9.79 12.76
N VAL A 326 -6.79 -9.96 11.93
CA VAL A 326 -6.61 -10.16 10.49
C VAL A 326 -6.09 -8.87 9.85
N ARG A 327 -5.11 -9.00 8.96
CA ARG A 327 -4.47 -7.87 8.27
C ARG A 327 -4.78 -7.88 6.79
N GLY A 328 -5.25 -6.75 6.30
CA GLY A 328 -5.47 -6.50 4.86
C GLY A 328 -4.31 -5.70 4.22
N ASP A 329 -3.44 -5.11 5.05
CA ASP A 329 -2.28 -4.32 4.66
C ASP A 329 -1.12 -4.45 5.68
N ILE A 330 -0.05 -3.67 5.47
CA ILE A 330 1.13 -3.63 6.34
C ILE A 330 1.08 -2.52 7.39
N ILE A 331 -0.05 -1.82 7.54
CA ILE A 331 -0.15 -0.63 8.38
C ILE A 331 -0.62 -1.01 9.79
N GLU A 332 0.06 -0.45 10.79
CA GLU A 332 -0.36 -0.45 12.18
C GLU A 332 -0.77 0.96 12.60
N ALA A 333 -2.00 1.12 13.05
CA ALA A 333 -2.51 2.37 13.59
C ALA A 333 -2.48 2.36 15.11
N ILE A 334 -1.88 3.40 15.72
CA ILE A 334 -1.78 3.56 17.16
C ILE A 334 -2.41 4.89 17.55
N THR A 335 -3.47 4.85 18.37
CA THR A 335 -4.15 6.05 18.83
C THR A 335 -3.60 6.51 20.18
N PHE A 336 -2.93 7.66 20.17
CA PHE A 336 -2.29 8.25 21.35
C PHE A 336 -3.22 9.15 22.16
N GLY A 337 -4.29 9.66 21.57
CA GLY A 337 -5.22 10.59 22.22
C GLY A 337 -4.65 11.99 22.45
N LYS A 338 -3.37 12.23 22.11
CA LYS A 338 -2.66 13.50 22.28
C LYS A 338 -1.68 13.73 21.13
N PRO A 339 -1.49 14.97 20.65
CA PRO A 339 -0.55 15.27 19.57
C PRO A 339 0.89 14.92 19.91
N GLU A 340 1.31 15.11 21.18
CA GLU A 340 2.67 14.82 21.64
C GLU A 340 3.02 13.33 21.44
N GLY A 341 2.04 12.42 21.63
CA GLY A 341 2.24 10.98 21.40
C GLY A 341 2.59 10.67 19.96
N VAL A 342 1.85 11.23 19.01
CA VAL A 342 2.13 11.07 17.56
C VAL A 342 3.50 11.64 17.22
N ILE A 343 3.83 12.83 17.73
CA ILE A 343 5.11 13.51 17.48
C ILE A 343 6.28 12.68 18.01
N GLN A 344 6.23 12.24 19.28
CA GLN A 344 7.33 11.49 19.89
C GLN A 344 7.48 10.09 19.27
N PHE A 345 6.37 9.45 18.90
CA PHE A 345 6.39 8.22 18.16
C PHE A 345 7.14 8.37 16.83
N CYS A 346 6.75 9.33 16.01
CA CYS A 346 7.40 9.59 14.72
C CYS A 346 8.88 9.98 14.88
N LYS A 347 9.23 10.80 15.88
CA LYS A 347 10.65 11.12 16.19
C LYS A 347 11.44 9.87 16.52
N GLY A 348 10.88 8.93 17.28
CA GLY A 348 11.54 7.67 17.61
C GLY A 348 11.71 6.75 16.39
N ILE A 349 10.69 6.64 15.53
CA ILE A 349 10.78 5.90 14.28
C ILE A 349 11.88 6.47 13.38
N GLN A 350 11.94 7.82 13.23
CA GLN A 350 12.99 8.48 12.44
C GLN A 350 14.38 8.23 13.02
N ALA A 351 14.55 8.31 14.34
CA ALA A 351 15.83 8.08 15.01
C ALA A 351 16.32 6.63 14.87
N GLY A 352 15.43 5.67 14.61
CA GLY A 352 15.76 4.27 14.33
C GLY A 352 15.89 3.93 12.84
N ALA A 353 15.67 4.89 11.93
CA ALA A 353 15.75 4.67 10.50
C ALA A 353 17.20 4.55 10.00
N PRO A 354 17.47 3.84 8.89
CA PRO A 354 18.83 3.72 8.34
C PRO A 354 19.33 5.00 7.66
N VAL A 355 18.42 5.84 7.18
CA VAL A 355 18.71 7.09 6.46
C VAL A 355 18.15 8.25 7.27
N ASP A 356 18.87 9.36 7.35
CA ASP A 356 18.47 10.59 8.06
C ASP A 356 18.06 10.39 9.52
N SER A 357 18.62 9.39 10.21
CA SER A 357 18.31 9.10 11.63
C SER A 357 18.61 10.26 12.58
N PHE A 358 19.48 11.17 12.18
CA PHE A 358 19.85 12.39 12.94
C PHE A 358 18.86 13.55 12.76
N VAL A 359 17.90 13.43 11.85
CA VAL A 359 16.87 14.43 11.61
C VAL A 359 15.72 14.23 12.60
N SER A 360 15.17 15.33 13.12
CA SER A 360 13.97 15.31 13.96
C SER A 360 12.77 15.82 13.15
N PRO A 361 11.80 14.97 12.81
CA PRO A 361 10.61 15.40 12.08
C PRO A 361 9.73 16.30 12.97
N GLU A 362 9.07 17.27 12.34
CA GLU A 362 8.11 18.16 12.97
C GLU A 362 6.83 18.21 12.11
N PRO A 363 5.65 18.47 12.73
CA PRO A 363 4.43 18.67 11.97
C PRO A 363 4.55 19.87 11.02
N TRP A 364 4.05 19.73 9.79
CA TRP A 364 4.05 20.79 8.80
C TRP A 364 2.86 20.69 7.84
N ASP A 365 2.58 21.78 7.12
CA ASP A 365 1.50 21.84 6.14
C ASP A 365 1.94 21.17 4.83
N MET A 366 1.49 19.94 4.62
CA MET A 366 1.81 19.17 3.42
C MET A 366 0.81 19.46 2.28
N PRO A 367 1.27 19.62 1.03
CA PRO A 367 0.37 19.72 -0.11
C PRO A 367 -0.57 18.51 -0.22
N GLY A 368 -1.86 18.77 -0.42
CA GLY A 368 -2.89 17.74 -0.53
C GLY A 368 -3.50 17.25 0.79
N TYR A 369 -3.13 17.85 1.92
CA TYR A 369 -3.69 17.52 3.25
C TYR A 369 -4.33 18.73 3.90
N SER A 370 -5.46 18.54 4.57
CA SER A 370 -6.19 19.61 5.26
C SER A 370 -5.60 19.95 6.65
N ASP A 371 -4.96 18.99 7.27
CA ASP A 371 -4.35 19.11 8.60
C ASP A 371 -2.83 18.98 8.50
N GLN A 372 -2.10 19.55 9.47
CA GLN A 372 -0.66 19.30 9.56
C GLN A 372 -0.38 17.82 9.72
N VAL A 373 0.64 17.33 9.04
CA VAL A 373 1.09 15.94 9.12
C VAL A 373 2.54 15.92 9.61
N ILE A 374 2.85 15.01 10.52
CA ILE A 374 4.23 14.64 10.83
C ILE A 374 4.57 13.35 10.07
N MET A 375 5.77 13.29 9.50
CA MET A 375 6.24 12.15 8.73
C MET A 375 7.66 11.77 9.13
N ALA A 376 7.84 10.51 9.54
CA ALA A 376 9.13 9.87 9.73
C ALA A 376 9.38 8.92 8.54
N ALA A 377 10.38 9.23 7.72
CA ALA A 377 10.63 8.52 6.47
C ALA A 377 12.13 8.49 6.14
N GLY A 378 12.88 7.66 6.86
CA GLY A 378 14.30 7.44 6.60
C GLY A 378 14.52 6.29 5.61
N ALA A 379 14.19 6.51 4.33
CA ALA A 379 14.15 5.50 3.29
C ALA A 379 15.23 5.71 2.22
N PHE A 380 15.72 4.61 1.61
CA PHE A 380 16.64 4.64 0.46
C PHE A 380 15.93 5.12 -0.82
N VAL A 381 14.65 4.80 -0.97
CA VAL A 381 13.79 5.28 -2.05
C VAL A 381 12.76 6.24 -1.44
N GLN A 382 12.81 7.50 -1.85
CA GLN A 382 11.94 8.53 -1.29
C GLN A 382 10.45 8.16 -1.48
N GLY A 383 9.70 8.16 -0.38
CA GLY A 383 8.29 7.78 -0.37
C GLY A 383 8.00 6.28 -0.34
N ALA A 384 9.03 5.44 -0.23
CA ALA A 384 8.90 3.98 -0.14
C ALA A 384 8.46 3.55 1.27
N SER A 385 7.17 3.47 1.48
CA SER A 385 6.59 3.07 2.76
C SER A 385 6.83 1.60 3.14
N ILE A 386 7.22 0.74 2.19
CA ILE A 386 7.67 -0.63 2.50
C ILE A 386 8.99 -0.66 3.27
N GLU A 387 9.79 0.40 3.23
CA GLU A 387 11.10 0.41 3.86
C GLU A 387 11.03 0.54 5.37
N PHE A 388 10.41 1.45 5.92
CA PHE A 388 10.02 1.67 7.31
C PHE A 388 9.71 3.15 7.51
N SER A 389 8.49 3.44 7.88
CA SER A 389 8.05 4.81 8.08
C SER A 389 6.92 4.87 9.09
N ALA A 390 6.66 6.07 9.58
CA ALA A 390 5.46 6.38 10.34
C ALA A 390 5.03 7.80 10.02
N ASP A 391 3.73 8.01 9.95
CA ASP A 391 3.14 9.31 9.73
C ASP A 391 1.83 9.44 10.52
N GLY A 392 1.32 10.65 10.61
CA GLY A 392 0.02 10.89 11.21
C GLY A 392 -0.41 12.34 11.11
N PRO A 393 -1.70 12.60 10.81
CA PRO A 393 -2.27 13.92 10.87
C PRO A 393 -2.38 14.38 12.33
N ILE A 394 -2.08 15.65 12.58
CA ILE A 394 -2.16 16.25 13.93
C ILE A 394 -3.61 16.71 14.19
N LYS A 395 -4.49 15.74 14.31
CA LYS A 395 -5.92 15.95 14.63
C LYS A 395 -6.45 14.81 15.50
N PRO A 396 -7.51 15.08 16.30
CA PRO A 396 -8.16 14.03 17.07
C PRO A 396 -8.62 12.86 16.16
N PRO A 397 -8.49 11.60 16.60
CA PRO A 397 -8.06 11.16 17.93
C PRO A 397 -6.53 11.05 18.12
N TYR A 398 -5.71 11.67 17.26
CA TYR A 398 -4.24 11.63 17.28
C TYR A 398 -3.69 10.24 17.13
N THR A 399 -3.82 9.72 15.92
CA THR A 399 -3.39 8.39 15.52
C THR A 399 -2.14 8.49 14.64
N ALA A 400 -1.13 7.70 14.97
CA ALA A 400 0.01 7.47 14.08
C ALA A 400 -0.16 6.16 13.32
N TYR A 401 0.33 6.14 12.10
CA TYR A 401 0.30 5.00 11.19
C TYR A 401 1.73 4.57 10.89
N MET A 402 2.12 3.40 11.37
CA MET A 402 3.44 2.81 11.12
C MET A 402 3.33 1.75 10.04
N GLN A 403 4.28 1.73 9.12
CA GLN A 403 4.33 0.75 8.04
C GLN A 403 5.75 0.41 7.62
N GLY A 404 5.88 -0.77 7.00
CA GLY A 404 7.12 -1.18 6.38
C GLY A 404 8.14 -1.83 7.32
N GLY A 405 9.31 -2.02 6.75
CA GLY A 405 10.47 -2.67 7.36
C GLY A 405 11.10 -3.64 6.38
N LEU A 406 12.19 -3.24 5.70
CA LEU A 406 12.91 -4.13 4.78
C LEU A 406 13.50 -5.33 5.50
N THR A 407 13.91 -5.12 6.75
CA THR A 407 14.32 -6.17 7.68
C THR A 407 13.54 -6.00 8.99
N TYR A 408 13.14 -7.10 9.57
CA TYR A 408 12.45 -7.10 10.85
C TYR A 408 13.29 -6.46 11.97
N GLU A 409 14.60 -6.72 11.95
CA GLU A 409 15.54 -6.21 12.95
C GLU A 409 15.65 -4.68 12.94
N SER A 410 15.65 -4.05 11.75
CA SER A 410 15.67 -2.59 11.64
C SER A 410 14.36 -1.97 12.13
N ALA A 411 13.22 -2.55 11.76
CA ALA A 411 11.92 -2.10 12.23
C ALA A 411 11.78 -2.26 13.76
N ARG A 412 12.25 -3.39 14.31
CA ARG A 412 12.27 -3.64 15.75
C ARG A 412 13.10 -2.58 16.49
N LEU A 413 14.25 -2.17 15.94
CA LEU A 413 15.05 -1.09 16.51
C LEU A 413 14.29 0.24 16.48
N GLY A 414 13.66 0.60 15.37
CA GLY A 414 12.87 1.83 15.25
C GLY A 414 11.69 1.86 16.23
N ILE A 415 10.99 0.74 16.40
CA ILE A 415 9.93 0.60 17.41
C ILE A 415 10.50 0.77 18.83
N ALA A 416 11.67 0.19 19.13
CA ALA A 416 12.33 0.34 20.42
C ALA A 416 12.72 1.81 20.69
N MET A 417 13.20 2.53 19.66
CA MET A 417 13.49 3.96 19.75
C MET A 417 12.22 4.79 19.99
N SER A 418 11.08 4.43 19.40
CA SER A 418 9.81 5.13 19.66
C SER A 418 9.33 4.94 21.10
N VAL A 419 9.46 3.75 21.68
CA VAL A 419 9.17 3.49 23.10
C VAL A 419 10.09 4.31 24.01
N LYS A 420 11.40 4.37 23.69
CA LYS A 420 12.35 5.20 24.42
C LYS A 420 11.93 6.68 24.44
N MET A 421 11.61 7.25 23.26
CA MET A 421 11.20 8.65 23.13
C MET A 421 9.92 8.98 23.94
N LEU A 422 8.94 8.09 23.90
CA LEU A 422 7.72 8.24 24.69
C LEU A 422 8.00 8.19 26.19
N LYS A 423 8.88 7.29 26.65
CA LYS A 423 9.29 7.19 28.05
C LYS A 423 10.07 8.42 28.51
N GLU A 424 11.01 8.91 27.72
CA GLU A 424 11.80 10.12 28.03
C GLU A 424 10.93 11.39 28.07
N SER A 425 9.84 11.42 27.32
CA SER A 425 8.86 12.54 27.35
C SER A 425 7.78 12.40 28.43
N GLY A 426 7.79 11.33 29.24
CA GLY A 426 6.82 11.09 30.30
C GLY A 426 5.41 10.78 29.83
N LEU A 427 5.29 10.23 28.61
CA LEU A 427 4.00 9.83 28.03
C LEU A 427 3.64 8.36 28.33
N ILE A 428 4.63 7.58 28.76
CA ILE A 428 4.50 6.20 29.27
C ILE A 428 5.37 5.98 30.48
#